data_9827d36bd2d67281d38be3f5e17764c5
#
_entry.id   9827d36bd2d67281d38be3f5e17764c5
#
_cell.length_a   1.000
_cell.length_b   1.000
_cell.length_c   1.000
_cell.angle_alpha   90.00
_cell.angle_beta   90.00
_cell.angle_gamma   90.00
#
_symmetry.space_group_name_H-M   'P 1'
#
loop_
_entity.id
_entity.type
_entity.pdbx_description
1 polymer ?
#
loop_
_entity_poly.entity_id
_entity_poly.type
_entity_poly.pdbx_seq_one_letter_code
_entity_poly.pdbx_strand_id
1 'polypeptide(L)'
;SIKKTHNGDSTNYLFIDLNIDETVKAGKFNIVFKIENNEELVHTYEIKSREKQAEDYIGFDSSDVLYLITPDRFANGDTSNDIFLKKTSINEAGQKVSLLKEATINRNDDYARHGGDIKGIINHLDYIQDMGFTAIWSCPLLTNNMPRSSYHGYAMTDFYEIDPRFGTLSEYRELADKAKERNIKLVMDQVAN
;
A
#
# COMPACT_ATOMS: atom_id res chain seq x y z
N SER A 1 -9.64 -24.49 10.88
CA SER A 1 -8.99 -25.78 10.53
C SER A 1 -8.26 -25.68 9.20
N ILE A 2 -7.21 -26.49 9.02
CA ILE A 2 -6.52 -26.64 7.74
C ILE A 2 -7.44 -27.44 6.80
N LYS A 3 -7.75 -26.88 5.64
CA LYS A 3 -8.56 -27.53 4.61
C LYS A 3 -7.72 -28.34 3.65
N LYS A 4 -6.57 -27.77 3.23
CA LYS A 4 -5.67 -28.38 2.27
C LYS A 4 -4.27 -27.82 2.41
N THR A 5 -3.27 -28.59 2.10
CA THR A 5 -1.88 -28.15 1.89
C THR A 5 -1.43 -28.59 0.50
N HIS A 6 -0.69 -27.74 -0.21
CA HIS A 6 -0.10 -28.06 -1.49
C HIS A 6 1.19 -27.27 -1.73
N ASN A 7 2.10 -27.85 -2.46
CA ASN A 7 3.31 -27.17 -2.88
C ASN A 7 3.03 -26.33 -4.13
N GLY A 8 3.75 -25.25 -4.31
CA GLY A 8 3.80 -24.52 -5.56
C GLY A 8 4.72 -25.20 -6.57
N ASP A 9 4.91 -24.56 -7.72
CA ASP A 9 5.85 -25.01 -8.74
C ASP A 9 7.30 -25.03 -8.22
N SER A 10 7.60 -24.21 -7.22
CA SER A 10 8.86 -24.22 -6.48
C SER A 10 8.71 -24.97 -5.15
N THR A 11 9.69 -25.80 -4.82
CA THR A 11 9.76 -26.54 -3.54
C THR A 11 9.94 -25.65 -2.31
N ASN A 12 10.22 -24.35 -2.52
CA ASN A 12 10.42 -23.38 -1.44
C ASN A 12 9.10 -22.80 -0.91
N TYR A 13 7.95 -23.14 -1.50
CA TYR A 13 6.65 -22.61 -1.12
C TYR A 13 5.69 -23.72 -0.72
N LEU A 14 5.09 -23.56 0.46
CA LEU A 14 3.98 -24.37 0.93
C LEU A 14 2.73 -23.47 1.04
N PHE A 15 1.69 -23.82 0.29
CA PHE A 15 0.39 -23.16 0.40
C PHE A 15 -0.51 -23.92 1.36
N ILE A 16 -1.20 -23.19 2.21
CA ILE A 16 -2.10 -23.74 3.22
C ILE A 16 -3.46 -23.07 3.09
N ASP A 17 -4.45 -23.85 2.68
CA ASP A 17 -5.84 -23.39 2.66
C ASP A 17 -6.43 -23.56 4.05
N LEU A 18 -6.85 -22.45 4.63
CA LEU A 18 -7.49 -22.41 5.94
C LEU A 18 -9.01 -22.29 5.79
N ASN A 19 -9.75 -23.09 6.54
CA ASN A 19 -11.18 -22.86 6.76
C ASN A 19 -11.33 -22.15 8.11
N ILE A 20 -11.81 -20.91 8.07
CA ILE A 20 -12.11 -20.10 9.24
C ILE A 20 -13.62 -20.19 9.46
N ASP A 21 -14.03 -20.82 10.57
CA ASP A 21 -15.44 -20.93 10.94
C ASP A 21 -15.99 -19.56 11.36
N GLU A 22 -17.26 -19.31 11.10
CA GLU A 22 -17.92 -18.04 11.42
C GLU A 22 -17.95 -17.74 12.92
N THR A 23 -17.85 -18.78 13.76
CA THR A 23 -17.85 -18.68 15.23
C THR A 23 -16.49 -18.36 15.82
N VAL A 24 -15.43 -18.39 15.00
CA VAL A 24 -14.05 -18.13 15.49
C VAL A 24 -13.91 -16.67 15.92
N LYS A 25 -13.53 -16.48 17.17
CA LYS A 25 -13.22 -15.15 17.71
C LYS A 25 -11.87 -14.66 17.21
N ALA A 26 -11.75 -13.36 17.08
CA ALA A 26 -10.47 -12.70 16.81
C ALA A 26 -9.43 -13.11 17.86
N GLY A 27 -8.20 -13.28 17.43
CA GLY A 27 -7.10 -13.70 18.30
C GLY A 27 -5.91 -14.27 17.54
N LYS A 28 -4.89 -14.64 18.27
CA LYS A 28 -3.67 -15.24 17.72
C LYS A 28 -3.74 -16.76 17.81
N PHE A 29 -3.41 -17.42 16.72
CA PHE A 29 -3.44 -18.88 16.57
C PHE A 29 -2.09 -19.34 16.04
N ASN A 30 -1.57 -20.41 16.62
CA ASN A 30 -0.31 -20.98 16.14
C ASN A 30 -0.56 -22.05 15.10
N ILE A 31 0.09 -21.91 13.96
CA ILE A 31 0.24 -22.96 12.95
C ILE A 31 1.58 -23.62 13.23
N VAL A 32 1.55 -24.91 13.56
CA VAL A 32 2.75 -25.69 13.90
C VAL A 32 3.11 -26.56 12.71
N PHE A 33 4.31 -26.38 12.19
CA PHE A 33 4.88 -27.20 11.14
C PHE A 33 5.83 -28.22 11.78
N LYS A 34 5.58 -29.49 11.53
CA LYS A 34 6.51 -30.57 11.93
C LYS A 34 7.43 -30.86 10.75
N ILE A 35 8.71 -30.65 10.96
CA ILE A 35 9.76 -30.93 9.97
C ILE A 35 10.44 -32.26 10.29
N GLU A 36 11.23 -32.73 9.35
CA GLU A 36 12.07 -33.93 9.54
C GLU A 36 12.91 -33.77 10.82
N ASN A 37 13.05 -34.81 11.60
CA ASN A 37 13.71 -34.86 12.91
C ASN A 37 12.88 -34.37 14.11
N ASN A 38 11.56 -34.27 14.02
CA ASN A 38 10.67 -33.80 15.08
C ASN A 38 10.91 -32.35 15.55
N GLU A 39 11.61 -31.56 14.79
CA GLU A 39 11.65 -30.12 15.02
C GLU A 39 10.30 -29.48 14.67
N GLU A 40 9.91 -28.47 15.44
CA GLU A 40 8.67 -27.75 15.23
C GLU A 40 8.98 -26.30 14.86
N LEU A 41 8.43 -25.83 13.73
CA LEU A 41 8.40 -24.41 13.37
C LEU A 41 7.01 -23.88 13.68
N VAL A 42 6.93 -22.81 14.47
CA VAL A 42 5.65 -22.20 14.86
C VAL A 42 5.48 -20.86 14.15
N HIS A 43 4.41 -20.72 13.38
CA HIS A 43 3.98 -19.46 12.81
C HIS A 43 2.72 -18.96 13.50
N THR A 44 2.75 -17.75 14.06
CA THR A 44 1.59 -17.13 14.69
C THR A 44 0.74 -16.42 13.64
N TYR A 45 -0.46 -16.91 13.42
CA TYR A 45 -1.46 -16.32 12.55
C TYR A 45 -2.46 -15.51 13.38
N GLU A 46 -2.75 -14.27 12.98
CA GLU A 46 -3.69 -13.40 13.68
C GLU A 46 -4.98 -13.23 12.88
N ILE A 47 -6.10 -13.61 13.51
CA ILE A 47 -7.43 -13.26 13.03
C ILE A 47 -7.84 -11.96 13.74
N LYS A 48 -7.94 -10.89 12.98
CA LYS A 48 -8.34 -9.57 13.50
C LYS A 48 -9.86 -9.51 13.64
N SER A 49 -10.32 -8.76 14.65
CA SER A 49 -11.75 -8.41 14.73
C SER A 49 -12.13 -7.51 13.56
N ARG A 50 -13.37 -7.64 13.07
CA ARG A 50 -13.93 -6.63 12.18
C ARG A 50 -14.20 -5.36 12.97
N GLU A 51 -13.55 -4.29 12.59
CA GLU A 51 -13.76 -2.97 13.17
C GLU A 51 -14.99 -2.28 12.55
N LYS A 52 -15.36 -2.69 11.34
CA LYS A 52 -16.46 -2.10 10.57
C LYS A 52 -17.51 -3.15 10.22
N GLN A 53 -18.77 -2.77 10.24
CA GLN A 53 -19.88 -3.57 9.75
C GLN A 53 -20.00 -3.42 8.22
N ALA A 54 -20.83 -4.26 7.58
CA ALA A 54 -21.01 -4.21 6.12
C ALA A 54 -21.53 -2.83 5.65
N GLU A 55 -22.34 -2.19 6.46
CA GLU A 55 -22.95 -0.87 6.23
C GLU A 55 -21.94 0.27 6.26
N ASP A 56 -20.78 0.05 6.87
CA ASP A 56 -19.68 1.03 6.93
C ASP A 56 -18.86 1.07 5.63
N TYR A 57 -19.06 0.09 4.73
CA TYR A 57 -18.36 0.01 3.45
C TYR A 57 -19.23 0.60 2.34
N ILE A 58 -19.20 1.93 2.23
CA ILE A 58 -19.93 2.64 1.19
C ILE A 58 -19.04 2.73 -0.05
N GLY A 59 -19.44 2.06 -1.12
CA GLY A 59 -18.82 2.20 -2.43
C GLY A 59 -19.15 3.56 -3.07
N PHE A 60 -18.65 3.80 -4.26
CA PHE A 60 -19.05 4.96 -5.06
C PHE A 60 -20.14 4.56 -6.08
N ASP A 61 -20.95 5.53 -6.49
CA ASP A 61 -22.03 5.35 -7.43
C ASP A 61 -22.15 6.53 -8.42
N SER A 62 -23.23 6.60 -9.19
CA SER A 62 -23.46 7.63 -10.19
C SER A 62 -23.67 9.05 -9.63
N SER A 63 -23.83 9.20 -8.33
CA SER A 63 -23.92 10.51 -7.66
C SER A 63 -22.54 11.07 -7.28
N ASP A 64 -21.50 10.25 -7.36
CA ASP A 64 -20.15 10.66 -7.00
C ASP A 64 -19.46 11.43 -8.13
N VAL A 65 -18.70 12.43 -7.74
CA VAL A 65 -17.82 13.20 -8.62
C VAL A 65 -16.37 12.87 -8.24
N LEU A 66 -15.68 12.17 -9.15
CA LEU A 66 -14.31 11.70 -8.93
C LEU A 66 -13.28 12.74 -9.35
N TYR A 67 -12.30 12.96 -8.51
CA TYR A 67 -11.10 13.74 -8.80
C TYR A 67 -9.90 12.81 -8.98
N LEU A 68 -9.41 12.68 -10.21
CA LEU A 68 -8.17 11.94 -10.48
C LEU A 68 -6.97 12.80 -10.11
N ILE A 69 -6.16 12.30 -9.19
CA ILE A 69 -4.95 12.97 -8.71
C ILE A 69 -3.72 12.14 -9.08
N THR A 70 -2.73 12.77 -9.70
CA THR A 70 -1.35 12.28 -9.75
C THR A 70 -0.61 12.87 -8.56
N PRO A 71 -0.37 12.12 -7.47
CA PRO A 71 0.09 12.67 -6.19
C PRO A 71 1.38 13.48 -6.34
N ASP A 72 2.36 12.95 -7.06
CA ASP A 72 3.64 13.62 -7.34
C ASP A 72 3.49 15.02 -7.96
N ARG A 73 2.40 15.26 -8.70
CA ARG A 73 2.13 16.51 -9.42
C ARG A 73 1.16 17.44 -8.67
N PHE A 74 0.57 16.98 -7.59
CA PHE A 74 -0.50 17.72 -6.92
C PHE A 74 0.05 18.74 -5.91
N ALA A 75 0.56 18.29 -4.80
CA ALA A 75 1.10 19.16 -3.75
C ALA A 75 2.14 18.41 -2.90
N ASN A 76 3.22 19.10 -2.58
CA ASN A 76 4.23 18.62 -1.64
C ASN A 76 3.85 19.09 -0.22
N GLY A 77 3.53 18.16 0.66
CA GLY A 77 3.15 18.43 2.05
C GLY A 77 4.25 18.09 3.05
N ASP A 78 5.20 17.24 2.66
CA ASP A 78 6.33 16.83 3.49
C ASP A 78 7.64 16.79 2.69
N THR A 79 8.43 17.83 2.81
CA THR A 79 9.71 17.91 2.11
C THR A 79 10.78 16.93 2.62
N SER A 80 10.53 16.25 3.73
CA SER A 80 11.48 15.25 4.25
C SER A 80 11.51 13.97 3.42
N ASN A 81 10.42 13.67 2.69
CA ASN A 81 10.33 12.52 1.79
C ASN A 81 10.85 12.81 0.37
N ASP A 82 11.22 14.06 0.09
CA ASP A 82 11.83 14.49 -1.17
C ASP A 82 13.21 13.89 -1.40
N ILE A 83 13.93 13.64 -0.30
CA ILE A 83 15.27 13.06 -0.32
C ILE A 83 15.17 11.58 -0.02
N PHE A 84 15.43 10.78 -1.03
CA PHE A 84 15.32 9.34 -0.90
C PHE A 84 16.57 8.73 -0.27
N LEU A 85 16.44 8.11 0.91
CA LEU A 85 17.49 7.30 1.51
C LEU A 85 17.58 5.95 0.80
N LYS A 86 18.73 5.71 0.18
CA LYS A 86 19.08 4.46 -0.50
C LYS A 86 19.00 3.26 0.45
N LYS A 87 17.93 2.46 0.31
CA LYS A 87 17.85 1.18 1.00
C LYS A 87 18.75 0.19 0.27
N THR A 88 19.81 -0.26 0.89
CA THR A 88 20.68 -1.31 0.34
C THR A 88 20.26 -2.64 0.90
N SER A 89 19.92 -3.62 0.06
CA SER A 89 19.77 -5.01 0.45
C SER A 89 20.89 -5.86 -0.15
N ILE A 90 21.10 -7.03 0.42
CA ILE A 90 21.97 -8.05 -0.14
C ILE A 90 21.07 -9.08 -0.82
N ASN A 91 21.25 -9.32 -2.12
CA ASN A 91 20.50 -10.36 -2.83
C ASN A 91 21.01 -11.76 -2.46
N GLU A 92 20.32 -12.81 -2.92
CA GLU A 92 20.70 -14.21 -2.67
C GLU A 92 22.11 -14.58 -3.17
N ALA A 93 22.65 -13.82 -4.12
CA ALA A 93 24.01 -13.96 -4.61
C ALA A 93 25.07 -13.19 -3.80
N GLY A 94 24.68 -12.57 -2.66
CA GLY A 94 25.56 -11.80 -1.80
C GLY A 94 25.95 -10.41 -2.33
N GLN A 95 25.28 -9.94 -3.38
CA GLN A 95 25.55 -8.64 -3.99
C GLN A 95 24.72 -7.55 -3.33
N LYS A 96 25.32 -6.38 -3.09
CA LYS A 96 24.60 -5.19 -2.67
C LYS A 96 23.71 -4.69 -3.80
N VAL A 97 22.40 -4.79 -3.62
CA VAL A 97 21.40 -4.24 -4.54
C VAL A 97 20.85 -2.96 -3.92
N SER A 98 20.91 -1.89 -4.67
CA SER A 98 20.23 -0.65 -4.29
C SER A 98 18.77 -0.77 -4.68
N LEU A 99 17.89 -0.86 -3.71
CA LEU A 99 16.46 -1.04 -3.93
C LEU A 99 15.75 0.23 -4.39
N LEU A 100 16.37 1.38 -4.27
CA LEU A 100 15.79 2.65 -4.73
C LEU A 100 16.90 3.60 -5.12
N LYS A 101 16.81 4.22 -6.28
CA LYS A 101 17.72 5.28 -6.71
C LYS A 101 17.33 6.60 -6.04
N GLU A 102 18.31 7.42 -5.73
CA GLU A 102 18.09 8.80 -5.36
C GLU A 102 17.25 9.48 -6.44
N ALA A 103 16.04 9.88 -6.09
CA ALA A 103 15.21 10.70 -6.94
C ALA A 103 15.33 12.13 -6.43
N THR A 104 16.16 12.93 -7.08
CA THR A 104 16.13 14.38 -6.86
C THR A 104 14.87 14.95 -7.49
N ILE A 105 14.20 15.80 -6.74
CA ILE A 105 13.08 16.57 -7.28
C ILE A 105 13.61 17.53 -8.31
N ASN A 106 13.00 17.47 -9.50
CA ASN A 106 13.30 18.40 -10.57
C ASN A 106 12.02 18.80 -11.31
N ARG A 107 11.43 19.92 -10.92
CA ARG A 107 10.18 20.42 -11.50
C ARG A 107 10.32 20.97 -12.94
N ASN A 108 11.54 21.07 -13.45
CA ASN A 108 11.79 21.47 -14.82
C ASN A 108 11.91 20.29 -15.78
N ASP A 109 11.80 19.06 -15.28
CA ASP A 109 11.84 17.84 -16.07
C ASP A 109 10.53 17.08 -15.88
N ASP A 110 9.76 16.93 -16.96
CA ASP A 110 8.44 16.28 -16.98
C ASP A 110 8.49 14.81 -16.53
N TYR A 111 9.64 14.16 -16.68
CA TYR A 111 9.85 12.76 -16.30
C TYR A 111 10.40 12.61 -14.88
N ALA A 112 10.91 13.68 -14.28
CA ALA A 112 11.39 13.65 -12.91
C ALA A 112 10.25 13.73 -11.90
N ARG A 113 10.56 13.44 -10.64
CA ARG A 113 9.63 13.68 -9.54
C ARG A 113 9.53 15.17 -9.21
N HIS A 114 8.33 15.60 -8.85
CA HIS A 114 8.03 16.96 -8.44
C HIS A 114 7.76 17.09 -6.93
N GLY A 115 7.68 15.96 -6.21
CA GLY A 115 7.63 15.91 -4.75
C GLY A 115 6.25 16.00 -4.14
N GLY A 116 5.19 15.89 -4.94
CA GLY A 116 3.84 15.78 -4.38
C GLY A 116 3.65 14.45 -3.66
N ASP A 117 2.88 14.46 -2.56
CA ASP A 117 2.77 13.37 -1.62
C ASP A 117 1.38 13.27 -0.95
N ILE A 118 1.20 12.24 -0.10
CA ILE A 118 -0.04 12.00 0.66
C ILE A 118 -0.33 13.18 1.58
N LYS A 119 0.69 13.75 2.21
CA LYS A 119 0.53 14.89 3.11
C LYS A 119 0.03 16.13 2.36
N GLY A 120 0.50 16.33 1.15
CA GLY A 120 -0.01 17.37 0.25
C GLY A 120 -1.48 17.20 -0.07
N ILE A 121 -1.94 15.97 -0.33
CA ILE A 121 -3.37 15.69 -0.53
C ILE A 121 -4.16 15.99 0.74
N ILE A 122 -3.68 15.53 1.91
CA ILE A 122 -4.33 15.77 3.21
C ILE A 122 -4.51 17.28 3.44
N ASN A 123 -3.49 18.06 3.18
CA ASN A 123 -3.50 19.51 3.40
C ASN A 123 -4.47 20.26 2.48
N HIS A 124 -4.94 19.62 1.40
CA HIS A 124 -5.85 20.23 0.42
C HIS A 124 -7.23 19.56 0.36
N LEU A 125 -7.59 18.74 1.36
CA LEU A 125 -8.91 18.08 1.37
C LEU A 125 -10.07 19.08 1.40
N ASP A 126 -9.92 20.22 2.10
CA ASP A 126 -10.95 21.27 2.14
C ASP A 126 -11.14 21.89 0.75
N TYR A 127 -10.05 22.17 0.03
CA TYR A 127 -10.09 22.63 -1.35
C TYR A 127 -10.81 21.64 -2.26
N ILE A 128 -10.53 20.34 -2.13
CA ILE A 128 -11.17 19.28 -2.93
C ILE A 128 -12.66 19.22 -2.62
N GLN A 129 -13.04 19.33 -1.35
CA GLN A 129 -14.44 19.37 -0.92
C GLN A 129 -15.17 20.58 -1.46
N ASP A 130 -14.57 21.77 -1.34
CA ASP A 130 -15.15 23.05 -1.80
C ASP A 130 -15.38 23.07 -3.31
N MET A 131 -14.59 22.32 -4.08
CA MET A 131 -14.80 22.12 -5.51
C MET A 131 -15.95 21.15 -5.84
N GLY A 132 -16.56 20.50 -4.83
CA GLY A 132 -17.70 19.59 -4.99
C GLY A 132 -17.33 18.16 -5.35
N PHE A 133 -16.07 17.76 -5.21
CA PHE A 133 -15.67 16.37 -5.39
C PHE A 133 -16.05 15.52 -4.18
N THR A 134 -16.57 14.32 -4.45
CA THR A 134 -17.00 13.36 -3.42
C THR A 134 -16.11 12.12 -3.37
N ALA A 135 -15.21 11.97 -4.30
CA ALA A 135 -14.25 10.89 -4.33
C ALA A 135 -12.90 11.32 -4.90
N ILE A 136 -11.83 10.83 -4.31
CA ILE A 136 -10.46 10.97 -4.82
C ILE A 136 -10.04 9.63 -5.41
N TRP A 137 -9.60 9.66 -6.65
CA TRP A 137 -8.90 8.56 -7.30
C TRP A 137 -7.44 8.96 -7.49
N SER A 138 -6.57 8.48 -6.62
CA SER A 138 -5.14 8.73 -6.78
C SER A 138 -4.50 7.72 -7.71
N CYS A 139 -3.56 8.17 -8.56
CA CYS A 139 -2.63 7.25 -9.18
C CYS A 139 -1.94 6.39 -8.11
N PRO A 140 -1.38 5.21 -8.48
CA PRO A 140 -0.87 4.26 -7.51
C PRO A 140 0.16 4.86 -6.54
N LEU A 141 -0.03 4.59 -5.26
CA LEU A 141 0.81 5.05 -4.15
C LEU A 141 1.76 3.96 -3.62
N LEU A 142 1.62 2.73 -4.11
CA LEU A 142 2.44 1.61 -3.66
C LEU A 142 3.87 1.71 -4.19
N THR A 143 4.79 1.05 -3.49
CA THR A 143 6.23 1.11 -3.78
C THR A 143 6.53 0.79 -5.24
N ASN A 144 7.29 1.68 -5.85
CA ASN A 144 7.67 1.64 -7.24
C ASN A 144 9.19 1.79 -7.39
N ASN A 145 9.90 0.66 -7.34
CA ASN A 145 11.36 0.61 -7.36
C ASN A 145 11.91 0.31 -8.75
N MET A 146 11.60 1.18 -9.72
CA MET A 146 12.05 1.02 -11.08
C MET A 146 13.36 1.77 -11.36
N PRO A 147 14.18 1.30 -12.34
CA PRO A 147 15.44 1.96 -12.72
C PRO A 147 15.27 3.38 -13.24
N ARG A 148 14.11 3.70 -13.79
CA ARG A 148 13.74 5.05 -14.22
C ARG A 148 12.70 5.61 -13.27
N SER A 149 12.65 6.93 -13.17
CA SER A 149 11.62 7.59 -12.38
C SER A 149 10.24 7.18 -12.90
N SER A 150 9.38 6.80 -11.99
CA SER A 150 8.02 6.42 -12.28
C SER A 150 7.11 7.20 -11.33
N TYR A 151 7.08 8.52 -11.53
CA TYR A 151 6.33 9.46 -10.72
C TYR A 151 4.82 9.15 -10.67
N HIS A 152 4.33 8.51 -11.73
CA HIS A 152 2.91 8.15 -11.87
C HIS A 152 2.51 6.90 -11.06
N GLY A 153 3.46 6.12 -10.54
CA GLY A 153 3.19 4.96 -9.68
C GLY A 153 2.78 3.66 -10.40
N TYR A 154 2.58 3.66 -11.73
CA TYR A 154 2.05 2.50 -12.49
C TYR A 154 3.04 1.35 -12.73
N ALA A 155 4.19 1.35 -12.09
CA ALA A 155 5.17 0.25 -12.14
C ALA A 155 5.45 -0.28 -10.74
N MET A 156 4.41 -0.72 -10.06
CA MET A 156 4.48 -1.22 -8.69
C MET A 156 5.39 -2.44 -8.58
N THR A 157 6.24 -2.44 -7.56
CA THR A 157 7.19 -3.52 -7.25
C THR A 157 6.94 -4.14 -5.87
N ASP A 158 6.15 -3.50 -5.02
CA ASP A 158 5.71 -4.02 -3.75
C ASP A 158 4.25 -3.60 -3.50
N PHE A 159 3.36 -4.57 -3.28
CA PHE A 159 1.92 -4.35 -3.07
C PHE A 159 1.54 -4.19 -1.60
N TYR A 160 2.50 -4.27 -0.68
CA TYR A 160 2.26 -4.26 0.76
C TYR A 160 2.72 -2.96 1.43
N GLU A 161 3.50 -2.15 0.73
CA GLU A 161 4.06 -0.91 1.29
C GLU A 161 3.71 0.30 0.42
N ILE A 162 3.43 1.42 1.07
CA ILE A 162 3.35 2.73 0.40
C ILE A 162 4.76 3.14 -0.02
N ASP A 163 4.89 3.72 -1.20
CA ASP A 163 6.17 4.26 -1.67
C ASP A 163 6.61 5.39 -0.73
N PRO A 164 7.78 5.28 -0.09
CA PRO A 164 8.21 6.24 0.91
C PRO A 164 8.38 7.66 0.38
N ARG A 165 8.40 7.84 -0.93
CA ARG A 165 8.39 9.16 -1.59
C ARG A 165 7.00 9.79 -1.64
N PHE A 166 5.96 9.01 -1.38
CA PHE A 166 4.60 9.51 -1.20
C PHE A 166 4.20 9.57 0.27
N GLY A 167 4.92 8.87 1.15
CA GLY A 167 4.63 8.83 2.56
C GLY A 167 4.63 7.42 3.15
N THR A 168 3.83 7.23 4.17
CA THR A 168 3.73 5.99 4.95
C THR A 168 2.33 5.40 4.92
N LEU A 169 2.19 4.13 5.29
CA LEU A 169 0.88 3.51 5.49
C LEU A 169 0.05 4.22 6.58
N SER A 170 0.72 4.79 7.59
CA SER A 170 0.05 5.58 8.63
C SER A 170 -0.56 6.85 8.07
N GLU A 171 0.17 7.55 7.20
CA GLU A 171 -0.34 8.76 6.52
C GLU A 171 -1.46 8.44 5.53
N TYR A 172 -1.39 7.28 4.85
CA TYR A 172 -2.50 6.85 4.01
C TYR A 172 -3.77 6.57 4.82
N ARG A 173 -3.64 6.01 6.02
CA ARG A 173 -4.77 5.87 6.95
C ARG A 173 -5.29 7.22 7.44
N GLU A 174 -4.40 8.15 7.78
CA GLU A 174 -4.76 9.53 8.12
C GLU A 174 -5.54 10.20 6.98
N LEU A 175 -5.10 10.02 5.73
CA LEU A 175 -5.81 10.50 4.55
C LEU A 175 -7.22 9.91 4.47
N ALA A 176 -7.37 8.60 4.69
CA ALA A 176 -8.66 7.93 4.65
C ALA A 176 -9.62 8.47 5.73
N ASP A 177 -9.13 8.65 6.95
CA ASP A 177 -9.94 9.15 8.06
C ASP A 177 -10.38 10.60 7.81
N LYS A 178 -9.45 11.46 7.40
CA LYS A 178 -9.75 12.88 7.12
C LYS A 178 -10.62 13.09 5.88
N ALA A 179 -10.48 12.26 4.87
CA ALA A 179 -11.37 12.26 3.71
C ALA A 179 -12.78 11.84 4.12
N LYS A 180 -12.91 10.80 4.97
CA LYS A 180 -14.20 10.36 5.51
C LYS A 180 -14.90 11.45 6.31
N GLU A 181 -14.20 12.22 7.12
CA GLU A 181 -14.74 13.37 7.87
C GLU A 181 -15.40 14.42 6.95
N ARG A 182 -14.96 14.48 5.68
CA ARG A 182 -15.45 15.39 4.64
C ARG A 182 -16.41 14.74 3.67
N ASN A 183 -16.84 13.51 3.94
CA ASN A 183 -17.64 12.66 3.02
C ASN A 183 -16.95 12.45 1.66
N ILE A 184 -15.63 12.45 1.63
CA ILE A 184 -14.83 12.14 0.45
C ILE A 184 -14.41 10.66 0.51
N LYS A 185 -14.74 9.91 -0.53
CA LYS A 185 -14.36 8.50 -0.70
C LYS A 185 -12.96 8.41 -1.31
N LEU A 186 -12.25 7.33 -1.04
CA LEU A 186 -10.95 7.05 -1.65
C LEU A 186 -11.04 5.85 -2.58
N VAL A 187 -10.51 6.00 -3.78
CA VAL A 187 -10.31 4.92 -4.74
C VAL A 187 -8.80 4.67 -4.84
N MET A 188 -8.36 3.48 -4.43
CA MET A 188 -6.97 3.07 -4.53
C MET A 188 -6.72 2.42 -5.89
N ASP A 189 -5.91 3.07 -6.72
CA ASP A 189 -5.50 2.51 -8.00
C ASP A 189 -4.48 1.39 -7.79
N GLN A 190 -4.71 0.26 -8.44
CA GLN A 190 -3.85 -0.90 -8.35
C GLN A 190 -3.69 -1.58 -9.71
N VAL A 191 -2.44 -1.80 -10.12
CA VAL A 191 -2.09 -2.58 -11.30
C VAL A 191 -1.41 -3.86 -10.83
N ALA A 192 -2.15 -4.97 -10.92
CA ALA A 192 -1.72 -6.28 -10.42
C ALA A 192 -1.39 -7.22 -11.59
N ASN A 193 -0.42 -6.86 -12.42
CA ASN A 193 0.02 -7.66 -13.57
C ASN A 193 1.51 -7.99 -13.53
#